data_999d553c4a65c4f53b1e746c820edb35
#
_entry.id   999d553c4a65c4f53b1e746c820edb35
#
_cell.length_a   1.000
_cell.length_b   1.000
_cell.length_c   1.000
_cell.angle_alpha   90.00
_cell.angle_beta   90.00
_cell.angle_gamma   90.00
#
_symmetry.space_group_name_H-M   'P 1'
#
loop_
_entity.id
_entity.type
_entity.pdbx_description
1 polymer ?
#
loop_
_entity_poly.entity_id
_entity_poly.type
_entity_poly.pdbx_seq_one_letter_code
_entity_poly.pdbx_strand_id
1 'polypeptide(L)'
;AQARRSVAAGDLPFGDPDLSKQWHYHNDGSIEGMVAGADINLFEGWEVLGTKGDPEVIVAVIDSGVQWDHPDLADNMWINEAELNGVKGEDDDNNGYYDDIYGGCFMPNYYPHDKPGGILKAGTHGTHVAGTIAAVNGNGIGVCGVAGGTGNHDGVKLMTLQVMRDDAADDIPFNDVFPYAADNGAVIASCSWTISQTGMDQATKDGIDYFQANAGWDDTDGDGINDVQTGPMQGGLVIAGAGNSGTDKVFYPAKYKDVIGVGAIDGDMTVAWYSEYGEGIDVLAPGGNQEGSGEYNRPEIWGVYSTYPNGGYAYSAGTSMACPHVSGVAALILSKFKGQGFTAEELRNKVERSCRPLSEPMDPKYHGGIGNGLIDVTLALTEVPEEGPEKPQFEAIPAPASVRITGPVPVDGNGMPVVKYNFEYAEVVNGTAGEMTRTVLSNTYNAGEEFVYMFPGKSEAEYKFRMNAVDRYGNESEYIELQSETLEFENHAPTLLREFSDVEIRQAGEDYARLYTLVTYFEDEDAQYGDEMTFTVENSNDAVVRTELRNGR
;
A
#
# COMPACT_ATOMS: atom_id res chain seq x y z
N ALA A 1 -20.61 13.05 -2.85
CA ALA A 1 -20.46 11.62 -3.18
C ALA A 1 -21.71 11.17 -3.94
N GLN A 2 -21.59 10.76 -5.21
CA GLN A 2 -22.66 10.03 -5.88
C GLN A 2 -22.77 8.69 -5.14
N ALA A 3 -23.97 8.41 -4.60
CA ALA A 3 -24.24 7.11 -4.00
C ALA A 3 -23.92 6.02 -5.05
N ARG A 4 -22.89 5.21 -4.80
CA ARG A 4 -22.59 4.05 -5.63
C ARG A 4 -23.80 3.12 -5.62
N ARG A 5 -24.15 2.61 -6.78
CA ARG A 5 -25.21 1.63 -6.92
C ARG A 5 -24.70 0.32 -6.31
N SER A 6 -25.45 -0.26 -5.38
CA SER A 6 -25.22 -1.64 -4.96
C SER A 6 -25.27 -2.54 -6.20
N VAL A 7 -24.22 -3.30 -6.44
CA VAL A 7 -24.17 -4.29 -7.52
C VAL A 7 -24.94 -5.50 -7.03
N ALA A 8 -26.10 -5.75 -7.61
CA ALA A 8 -26.83 -6.98 -7.29
C ALA A 8 -25.99 -8.20 -7.72
N ALA A 9 -26.11 -9.33 -7.03
CA ALA A 9 -25.34 -10.54 -7.32
C ALA A 9 -25.45 -11.01 -8.80
N GLY A 10 -26.44 -10.54 -9.56
CA GLY A 10 -26.60 -10.80 -11.00
C GLY A 10 -25.91 -9.80 -11.92
N ASP A 11 -25.33 -8.73 -11.37
CA ASP A 11 -24.64 -7.66 -12.10
C ASP A 11 -23.11 -7.68 -11.91
N LEU A 12 -22.57 -8.72 -11.20
CA LEU A 12 -21.12 -8.90 -11.05
C LEU A 12 -20.47 -9.21 -12.41
N PRO A 13 -19.25 -8.72 -12.67
CA PRO A 13 -18.57 -8.88 -13.97
C PRO A 13 -18.25 -10.33 -14.30
N PHE A 14 -18.18 -11.22 -13.30
CA PHE A 14 -17.92 -12.65 -13.43
C PHE A 14 -18.82 -13.48 -12.52
N GLY A 15 -18.97 -14.78 -12.87
CA GLY A 15 -19.78 -15.73 -12.15
C GLY A 15 -19.06 -16.50 -11.02
N ASP A 16 -17.87 -16.05 -10.63
CA ASP A 16 -17.08 -16.67 -9.56
C ASP A 16 -17.80 -16.50 -8.21
N PRO A 17 -18.05 -17.59 -7.48
CA PRO A 17 -19.04 -17.60 -6.39
C PRO A 17 -18.65 -16.71 -5.22
N ASP A 18 -17.37 -16.47 -5.02
CA ASP A 18 -16.84 -15.70 -3.90
C ASP A 18 -16.45 -14.25 -4.26
N LEU A 19 -16.65 -13.81 -5.50
CA LEU A 19 -16.37 -12.43 -5.93
C LEU A 19 -17.12 -11.40 -5.08
N SER A 20 -18.32 -11.71 -4.61
CA SER A 20 -19.08 -10.83 -3.72
C SER A 20 -18.47 -10.63 -2.33
N LYS A 21 -17.50 -11.47 -1.91
CA LYS A 21 -16.75 -11.31 -0.67
C LYS A 21 -15.55 -10.37 -0.80
N GLN A 22 -15.18 -10.02 -2.04
CA GLN A 22 -14.02 -9.18 -2.37
C GLN A 22 -14.41 -7.70 -2.41
N TRP A 23 -14.82 -7.15 -1.26
CA TRP A 23 -15.20 -5.75 -1.10
C TRP A 23 -14.11 -4.78 -1.60
N HIS A 24 -12.85 -5.19 -1.50
CA HIS A 24 -11.68 -4.42 -1.90
C HIS A 24 -11.61 -4.12 -3.41
N TYR A 25 -12.40 -4.79 -4.23
CA TYR A 25 -12.56 -4.53 -5.66
C TYR A 25 -13.72 -3.59 -5.97
N HIS A 26 -14.82 -3.72 -5.23
CA HIS A 26 -16.00 -2.88 -5.32
C HIS A 26 -16.76 -2.86 -3.99
N ASN A 27 -16.64 -1.77 -3.25
CA ASN A 27 -17.30 -1.58 -1.97
C ASN A 27 -18.52 -0.67 -2.12
N ASP A 28 -19.70 -1.21 -2.00
CA ASP A 28 -20.96 -0.48 -2.07
C ASP A 28 -21.44 0.07 -0.70
N GLY A 29 -20.68 -0.18 0.38
CA GLY A 29 -21.03 0.19 1.75
C GLY A 29 -22.08 -0.71 2.39
N SER A 30 -22.41 -1.88 1.82
CA SER A 30 -23.40 -2.81 2.36
C SER A 30 -22.92 -3.57 3.60
N ILE A 31 -21.61 -3.68 3.78
CA ILE A 31 -21.01 -4.27 4.99
C ILE A 31 -21.04 -3.23 6.10
N GLU A 32 -21.62 -3.59 7.26
CA GLU A 32 -21.76 -2.69 8.40
C GLU A 32 -20.42 -2.04 8.81
N GLY A 33 -20.40 -0.71 8.85
CA GLY A 33 -19.25 0.12 9.21
C GLY A 33 -18.29 0.40 8.06
N MET A 34 -18.43 -0.23 6.91
CA MET A 34 -17.65 0.11 5.72
C MET A 34 -18.19 1.35 4.99
N VAL A 35 -17.31 2.06 4.31
CA VAL A 35 -17.63 3.25 3.52
C VAL A 35 -17.62 2.89 2.03
N ALA A 36 -18.70 3.20 1.34
CA ALA A 36 -18.79 2.96 -0.10
C ALA A 36 -17.65 3.64 -0.85
N GLY A 37 -16.97 2.87 -1.68
CA GLY A 37 -15.79 3.33 -2.41
C GLY A 37 -14.47 3.13 -1.67
N ALA A 38 -14.42 2.53 -0.50
CA ALA A 38 -13.17 2.07 0.09
C ALA A 38 -12.64 0.83 -0.66
N ASP A 39 -12.27 0.99 -1.93
CA ASP A 39 -11.86 -0.06 -2.87
C ASP A 39 -10.99 0.51 -4.00
N ILE A 40 -10.55 -0.31 -4.93
CA ILE A 40 -9.71 0.10 -6.07
C ILE A 40 -10.50 0.43 -7.35
N ASN A 41 -11.83 0.46 -7.33
CA ASN A 41 -12.68 0.65 -8.51
C ASN A 41 -12.42 -0.37 -9.64
N LEU A 42 -12.16 -1.64 -9.29
CA LEU A 42 -11.67 -2.62 -10.25
C LEU A 42 -12.66 -2.92 -11.37
N PHE A 43 -13.95 -3.07 -11.05
CA PHE A 43 -14.94 -3.46 -12.05
C PHE A 43 -15.08 -2.42 -13.16
N GLU A 44 -15.17 -1.15 -12.78
CA GLU A 44 -15.20 -0.02 -13.70
C GLU A 44 -13.84 0.14 -14.39
N GLY A 45 -12.75 -0.13 -13.68
CA GLY A 45 -11.38 -0.07 -14.20
C GLY A 45 -11.14 -1.07 -15.33
N TRP A 46 -11.64 -2.30 -15.24
CA TRP A 46 -11.57 -3.28 -16.32
C TRP A 46 -12.25 -2.78 -17.60
N GLU A 47 -13.39 -2.11 -17.46
CA GLU A 47 -14.11 -1.52 -18.61
C GLU A 47 -13.34 -0.34 -19.21
N VAL A 48 -12.77 0.53 -18.35
CA VAL A 48 -11.97 1.69 -18.78
C VAL A 48 -10.71 1.23 -19.52
N LEU A 49 -9.97 0.30 -18.96
CA LEU A 49 -8.75 -0.23 -19.59
C LEU A 49 -9.03 -1.08 -20.82
N GLY A 50 -10.20 -1.75 -20.86
CA GLY A 50 -10.56 -2.70 -21.91
C GLY A 50 -9.72 -3.98 -21.91
N THR A 51 -9.11 -4.30 -20.78
CA THR A 51 -8.35 -5.54 -20.54
C THR A 51 -8.53 -6.00 -19.09
N LYS A 52 -8.33 -7.29 -18.85
CA LYS A 52 -8.36 -7.92 -17.53
C LYS A 52 -7.08 -8.73 -17.25
N GLY A 53 -6.07 -8.57 -18.10
CA GLY A 53 -4.77 -9.23 -18.03
C GLY A 53 -4.17 -9.45 -19.41
N ASP A 54 -2.94 -9.97 -19.44
CA ASP A 54 -2.25 -10.39 -20.65
C ASP A 54 -1.13 -11.38 -20.28
N PRO A 55 -1.06 -12.57 -20.90
CA PRO A 55 -0.11 -13.61 -20.53
C PRO A 55 1.36 -13.28 -20.83
N GLU A 56 1.65 -12.24 -21.60
CA GLU A 56 3.02 -11.76 -21.80
C GLU A 56 3.53 -10.97 -20.57
N VAL A 57 2.64 -10.56 -19.66
CA VAL A 57 3.03 -9.87 -18.43
C VAL A 57 3.25 -10.91 -17.34
N ILE A 58 4.49 -11.02 -16.88
CA ILE A 58 4.88 -11.92 -15.79
C ILE A 58 5.14 -11.13 -14.52
N VAL A 59 4.46 -11.53 -13.44
CA VAL A 59 4.62 -10.99 -12.09
C VAL A 59 5.34 -12.01 -11.22
N ALA A 60 6.53 -11.66 -10.74
CA ALA A 60 7.25 -12.46 -9.75
C ALA A 60 6.62 -12.24 -8.37
N VAL A 61 6.06 -13.29 -7.79
CA VAL A 61 5.57 -13.34 -6.41
C VAL A 61 6.71 -13.81 -5.52
N ILE A 62 7.46 -12.87 -4.99
CA ILE A 62 8.60 -13.12 -4.10
C ILE A 62 8.08 -13.22 -2.67
N ASP A 63 7.82 -14.44 -2.19
CA ASP A 63 7.04 -14.65 -0.96
C ASP A 63 7.33 -16.02 -0.30
N SER A 64 6.40 -16.54 0.50
CA SER A 64 6.49 -17.83 1.20
C SER A 64 6.24 -19.06 0.31
N GLY A 65 6.14 -18.86 -1.01
CA GLY A 65 5.76 -19.88 -1.99
C GLY A 65 4.26 -19.88 -2.26
N VAL A 66 3.89 -20.20 -3.51
CA VAL A 66 2.50 -20.24 -3.99
C VAL A 66 2.08 -21.67 -4.20
N GLN A 67 0.85 -22.02 -3.90
CA GLN A 67 0.26 -23.28 -4.34
C GLN A 67 -0.02 -23.21 -5.85
N TRP A 68 0.96 -23.60 -6.66
CA TRP A 68 0.89 -23.51 -8.12
C TRP A 68 -0.21 -24.37 -8.74
N ASP A 69 -0.62 -25.47 -8.08
CA ASP A 69 -1.72 -26.35 -8.49
C ASP A 69 -3.07 -25.97 -7.84
N HIS A 70 -3.17 -24.79 -7.23
CA HIS A 70 -4.44 -24.30 -6.71
C HIS A 70 -5.44 -24.14 -7.86
N PRO A 71 -6.68 -24.69 -7.75
CA PRO A 71 -7.64 -24.69 -8.87
C PRO A 71 -7.93 -23.31 -9.46
N ASP A 72 -7.78 -22.28 -8.65
CA ASP A 72 -8.04 -20.87 -9.02
C ASP A 72 -6.77 -20.07 -9.40
N LEU A 73 -5.60 -20.72 -9.46
CA LEU A 73 -4.32 -20.10 -9.85
C LEU A 73 -3.65 -20.80 -11.02
N ALA A 74 -3.85 -22.12 -11.16
CA ALA A 74 -3.04 -22.98 -12.04
C ALA A 74 -2.94 -22.49 -13.49
N ASP A 75 -4.03 -21.97 -14.06
CA ASP A 75 -4.05 -21.47 -15.45
C ASP A 75 -3.25 -20.17 -15.65
N ASN A 76 -3.03 -19.43 -14.55
CA ASN A 76 -2.27 -18.18 -14.56
C ASN A 76 -0.83 -18.35 -14.04
N MET A 77 -0.39 -19.56 -13.72
CA MET A 77 1.01 -19.77 -13.36
C MET A 77 1.94 -19.60 -14.57
N TRP A 78 3.10 -18.97 -14.31
CA TRP A 78 4.23 -19.00 -15.23
C TRP A 78 4.80 -20.42 -15.29
N ILE A 79 5.28 -20.83 -16.44
CA ILE A 79 5.84 -22.16 -16.66
C ILE A 79 7.19 -22.02 -17.36
N ASN A 80 8.24 -22.60 -16.75
CA ASN A 80 9.49 -22.88 -17.43
C ASN A 80 9.29 -24.12 -18.32
N GLU A 81 9.11 -23.90 -19.62
CA GLU A 81 8.83 -24.97 -20.59
C GLU A 81 10.00 -25.93 -20.78
N ALA A 82 11.24 -25.47 -20.58
CA ALA A 82 12.40 -26.33 -20.65
C ALA A 82 12.38 -27.36 -19.53
N GLU A 83 12.16 -26.92 -18.31
CA GLU A 83 12.07 -27.78 -17.12
C GLU A 83 10.82 -28.67 -17.12
N LEU A 84 9.67 -28.16 -17.58
CA LEU A 84 8.44 -28.94 -17.67
C LEU A 84 8.58 -30.12 -18.63
N ASN A 85 9.28 -29.93 -19.77
CA ASN A 85 9.48 -30.94 -20.80
C ASN A 85 10.83 -31.66 -20.66
N GLY A 86 11.62 -31.31 -19.67
CA GLY A 86 12.96 -31.79 -19.43
C GLY A 86 13.06 -33.07 -18.61
N VAL A 87 14.21 -33.30 -18.00
CA VAL A 87 14.53 -34.49 -17.23
C VAL A 87 14.51 -34.19 -15.76
N LYS A 88 13.62 -34.80 -15.04
CA LYS A 88 13.49 -34.57 -13.58
C LYS A 88 14.84 -34.74 -12.85
N GLY A 89 15.23 -33.70 -12.13
CA GLY A 89 16.46 -33.61 -11.35
C GLY A 89 17.67 -33.16 -12.16
N GLU A 90 17.46 -32.68 -13.37
CA GLU A 90 18.44 -32.00 -14.21
C GLU A 90 18.05 -30.51 -14.33
N ASP A 91 18.96 -29.69 -14.77
CA ASP A 91 18.81 -28.27 -15.08
C ASP A 91 18.83 -28.20 -16.62
N ASP A 92 17.64 -28.24 -17.22
CA ASP A 92 17.49 -28.48 -18.66
C ASP A 92 17.72 -27.19 -19.48
N ASP A 93 17.61 -26.01 -18.90
CA ASP A 93 17.92 -24.73 -19.54
C ASP A 93 19.28 -24.13 -19.13
N ASN A 94 19.99 -24.77 -18.22
CA ASN A 94 21.29 -24.35 -17.69
C ASN A 94 21.28 -22.99 -17.00
N ASN A 95 20.18 -22.64 -16.34
CA ASN A 95 20.03 -21.40 -15.57
C ASN A 95 20.59 -21.51 -14.13
N GLY A 96 21.02 -22.70 -13.71
CA GLY A 96 21.56 -23.00 -12.37
C GLY A 96 20.53 -23.51 -11.38
N TYR A 97 19.26 -23.60 -11.77
CA TYR A 97 18.16 -24.08 -10.95
C TYR A 97 17.58 -25.37 -11.54
N TYR A 98 17.19 -26.31 -10.68
CA TYR A 98 16.74 -27.66 -11.08
C TYR A 98 15.24 -27.79 -10.88
N ASP A 99 14.54 -28.33 -11.86
CA ASP A 99 13.09 -28.56 -11.81
C ASP A 99 12.30 -27.29 -11.41
N ASP A 100 12.71 -26.10 -11.82
CA ASP A 100 12.11 -24.81 -11.48
C ASP A 100 10.91 -24.45 -12.37
N ILE A 101 10.04 -25.44 -12.57
CA ILE A 101 8.91 -25.42 -13.53
C ILE A 101 7.98 -24.21 -13.33
N TYR A 102 7.71 -23.81 -12.08
CA TYR A 102 6.81 -22.70 -11.76
C TYR A 102 7.55 -21.52 -11.10
N GLY A 103 8.90 -21.58 -11.06
CA GLY A 103 9.80 -20.70 -10.37
C GLY A 103 10.66 -21.44 -9.36
N GLY A 104 11.35 -20.71 -8.46
CA GLY A 104 12.42 -21.27 -7.65
C GLY A 104 12.25 -21.10 -6.13
N CYS A 105 12.98 -21.94 -5.38
CA CYS A 105 13.19 -21.79 -3.95
C CYS A 105 14.59 -21.18 -3.71
N PHE A 106 14.65 -20.04 -3.01
CA PHE A 106 15.87 -19.28 -2.70
C PHE A 106 16.31 -19.42 -1.24
N MET A 107 15.85 -20.46 -0.57
CA MET A 107 16.22 -20.76 0.81
C MET A 107 17.25 -21.89 0.86
N PRO A 108 18.56 -21.61 1.01
CA PRO A 108 19.64 -22.61 0.89
C PRO A 108 19.50 -23.83 1.79
N ASN A 109 18.92 -23.65 2.99
CA ASN A 109 18.71 -24.73 3.95
C ASN A 109 17.58 -25.70 3.58
N TYR A 110 16.83 -25.39 2.52
CA TYR A 110 15.63 -26.12 2.09
C TYR A 110 15.74 -26.63 0.66
N TYR A 111 16.90 -26.50 0.03
CA TYR A 111 17.12 -27.01 -1.32
C TYR A 111 16.98 -28.54 -1.34
N PRO A 112 16.21 -29.10 -2.29
CA PRO A 112 16.23 -30.52 -2.55
C PRO A 112 17.65 -30.91 -3.01
N HIS A 113 18.24 -31.91 -2.39
CA HIS A 113 19.54 -32.45 -2.82
C HIS A 113 20.73 -31.45 -2.82
N ASP A 114 20.72 -30.45 -1.94
CA ASP A 114 21.75 -29.41 -1.84
C ASP A 114 21.94 -28.56 -3.12
N LYS A 115 20.92 -28.46 -3.95
CA LYS A 115 20.91 -27.71 -5.21
C LYS A 115 19.81 -26.65 -5.21
N PRO A 116 20.07 -25.44 -5.73
CA PRO A 116 19.02 -24.44 -5.92
C PRO A 116 17.96 -24.92 -6.89
N GLY A 117 16.77 -24.42 -6.75
CA GLY A 117 15.64 -24.70 -7.63
C GLY A 117 14.53 -25.56 -7.04
N GLY A 118 13.61 -25.92 -7.81
CA GLY A 118 12.64 -26.93 -7.84
C GLY A 118 11.49 -26.95 -6.86
N ILE A 119 11.52 -27.68 -5.79
CA ILE A 119 10.29 -27.99 -5.06
C ILE A 119 9.83 -26.79 -4.21
N LEU A 120 8.81 -26.11 -4.73
CA LEU A 120 8.13 -25.05 -4.01
C LEU A 120 7.12 -25.65 -3.02
N LYS A 121 7.28 -25.32 -1.77
CA LYS A 121 6.27 -25.61 -0.75
C LYS A 121 5.23 -24.49 -0.79
N ALA A 122 3.96 -24.85 -0.89
CA ALA A 122 2.86 -23.89 -0.77
C ALA A 122 2.92 -23.18 0.60
N GLY A 123 3.07 -21.86 0.58
CA GLY A 123 2.91 -21.00 1.73
C GLY A 123 1.49 -20.43 1.79
N THR A 124 1.01 -20.11 2.98
CA THR A 124 -0.30 -19.50 3.17
C THR A 124 -0.30 -18.06 2.69
N HIS A 125 0.75 -17.33 3.05
CA HIS A 125 0.90 -15.92 2.73
C HIS A 125 1.10 -15.70 1.21
N GLY A 126 2.05 -16.38 0.58
CA GLY A 126 2.31 -16.24 -0.86
C GLY A 126 1.15 -16.70 -1.74
N THR A 127 0.42 -17.76 -1.34
CA THR A 127 -0.79 -18.20 -2.05
C THR A 127 -1.89 -17.14 -1.99
N HIS A 128 -2.05 -16.47 -0.83
CA HIS A 128 -3.03 -15.40 -0.66
C HIS A 128 -2.68 -14.16 -1.51
N VAL A 129 -1.43 -13.75 -1.49
CA VAL A 129 -0.90 -12.64 -2.32
C VAL A 129 -1.11 -12.93 -3.81
N ALA A 130 -0.76 -14.13 -4.27
CA ALA A 130 -0.92 -14.54 -5.66
C ALA A 130 -2.36 -14.44 -6.16
N GLY A 131 -3.34 -14.86 -5.34
CA GLY A 131 -4.76 -14.79 -5.70
C GLY A 131 -5.26 -13.36 -5.88
N THR A 132 -4.81 -12.43 -5.05
CA THR A 132 -5.15 -11.02 -5.21
C THR A 132 -4.59 -10.45 -6.53
N ILE A 133 -3.38 -10.84 -6.93
CA ILE A 133 -2.80 -10.40 -8.21
C ILE A 133 -3.58 -10.97 -9.38
N ALA A 134 -3.74 -12.32 -9.44
CA ALA A 134 -4.21 -12.97 -10.65
C ALA A 134 -4.88 -14.35 -10.40
N ALA A 135 -5.77 -14.50 -9.41
CA ALA A 135 -6.70 -15.60 -9.43
C ALA A 135 -7.49 -15.58 -10.77
N VAL A 136 -7.82 -16.75 -11.31
CA VAL A 136 -8.40 -16.87 -12.64
C VAL A 136 -9.85 -16.37 -12.65
N ASN A 137 -10.10 -15.25 -13.33
CA ASN A 137 -11.45 -14.68 -13.41
C ASN A 137 -12.35 -15.49 -14.35
N GLY A 138 -13.61 -15.63 -13.98
CA GLY A 138 -14.63 -16.22 -14.84
C GLY A 138 -14.53 -17.73 -15.04
N ASN A 139 -13.76 -18.43 -14.21
CA ASN A 139 -13.63 -19.89 -14.26
C ASN A 139 -14.76 -20.63 -13.51
N GLY A 140 -15.63 -19.88 -12.80
CA GLY A 140 -16.79 -20.39 -12.07
C GLY A 140 -16.47 -20.99 -10.69
N ILE A 141 -15.26 -20.75 -10.17
CA ILE A 141 -14.83 -21.17 -8.83
C ILE A 141 -14.21 -20.00 -8.07
N GLY A 142 -14.29 -20.04 -6.75
CA GLY A 142 -13.58 -19.16 -5.83
C GLY A 142 -13.72 -17.66 -6.09
N VAL A 143 -12.59 -17.02 -6.30
CA VAL A 143 -12.39 -15.57 -6.30
C VAL A 143 -11.90 -15.05 -7.67
N CYS A 144 -11.87 -13.73 -7.82
CA CYS A 144 -11.18 -13.06 -8.93
C CYS A 144 -9.85 -12.47 -8.47
N GLY A 145 -8.88 -12.38 -9.39
CA GLY A 145 -7.66 -11.58 -9.25
C GLY A 145 -7.78 -10.26 -10.00
N VAL A 146 -6.97 -9.27 -9.60
CA VAL A 146 -6.96 -7.94 -10.25
C VAL A 146 -6.68 -8.08 -11.75
N ALA A 147 -5.69 -8.89 -12.12
CA ALA A 147 -5.25 -9.15 -13.50
C ALA A 147 -5.45 -10.61 -13.94
N GLY A 148 -6.51 -11.26 -13.44
CA GLY A 148 -6.77 -12.69 -13.60
C GLY A 148 -7.31 -13.12 -14.98
N GLY A 149 -7.47 -12.21 -15.94
CA GLY A 149 -7.98 -12.50 -17.29
C GLY A 149 -9.49 -12.64 -17.35
N THR A 150 -9.96 -13.51 -18.25
CA THR A 150 -11.40 -13.77 -18.50
C THR A 150 -11.76 -15.26 -18.44
N GLY A 151 -10.89 -16.11 -17.92
CA GLY A 151 -11.04 -17.57 -17.94
C GLY A 151 -10.65 -18.23 -19.28
N ASN A 152 -10.01 -17.48 -20.16
CA ASN A 152 -9.55 -17.95 -21.47
C ASN A 152 -8.01 -18.04 -21.57
N HIS A 153 -7.32 -18.31 -20.47
CA HIS A 153 -5.85 -18.32 -20.33
C HIS A 153 -5.21 -16.98 -20.71
N ASP A 154 -5.92 -15.88 -20.51
CA ASP A 154 -5.56 -14.51 -20.86
C ASP A 154 -5.22 -13.63 -19.64
N GLY A 155 -5.08 -14.24 -18.48
CA GLY A 155 -4.56 -13.59 -17.28
C GLY A 155 -3.05 -13.37 -17.33
N VAL A 156 -2.53 -12.48 -16.49
CA VAL A 156 -1.09 -12.32 -16.30
C VAL A 156 -0.49 -13.58 -15.69
N LYS A 157 0.80 -13.80 -15.87
CA LYS A 157 1.47 -15.00 -15.36
C LYS A 157 2.15 -14.75 -14.03
N LEU A 158 1.97 -15.68 -13.10
CA LEU A 158 2.54 -15.65 -11.74
C LEU A 158 3.76 -16.57 -11.68
N MET A 159 4.95 -15.98 -11.50
CA MET A 159 6.18 -16.71 -11.23
C MET A 159 6.36 -16.79 -9.71
N THR A 160 6.39 -18.01 -9.14
CA THR A 160 6.52 -18.15 -7.68
C THR A 160 7.98 -18.24 -7.24
N LEU A 161 8.42 -17.31 -6.41
CA LEU A 161 9.80 -17.25 -5.92
C LEU A 161 9.77 -17.31 -4.38
N GLN A 162 10.13 -18.48 -3.86
CA GLN A 162 10.05 -18.75 -2.43
C GLN A 162 11.31 -18.27 -1.72
N VAL A 163 11.15 -17.24 -0.88
CA VAL A 163 12.24 -16.62 -0.09
C VAL A 163 12.03 -16.73 1.41
N MET A 164 10.86 -17.18 1.88
CA MET A 164 10.53 -17.29 3.29
C MET A 164 9.56 -18.44 3.54
N ARG A 165 9.29 -18.69 4.81
CA ARG A 165 8.28 -19.64 5.29
C ARG A 165 7.30 -18.93 6.21
N ASP A 166 6.06 -19.38 6.25
CA ASP A 166 5.04 -18.82 7.15
C ASP A 166 5.36 -19.03 8.65
N ASP A 167 6.21 -20.01 8.97
CA ASP A 167 6.50 -20.45 10.33
C ASP A 167 7.92 -20.09 10.84
N ALA A 168 8.74 -19.44 10.02
CA ALA A 168 10.10 -19.09 10.39
C ALA A 168 10.58 -17.81 9.67
N ALA A 169 11.29 -16.97 10.41
CA ALA A 169 12.12 -15.90 9.86
C ALA A 169 13.53 -16.48 9.64
N ASP A 170 13.89 -16.69 8.39
CA ASP A 170 15.24 -17.13 8.02
C ASP A 170 16.03 -15.93 7.48
N ASP A 171 17.37 -15.96 7.61
CA ASP A 171 18.24 -15.03 6.89
C ASP A 171 18.19 -15.37 5.40
N ILE A 172 17.50 -14.55 4.62
CA ILE A 172 17.23 -14.79 3.21
C ILE A 172 18.25 -14.05 2.36
N PRO A 173 18.97 -14.74 1.48
CA PRO A 173 19.78 -14.07 0.48
C PRO A 173 18.89 -13.58 -0.66
N PHE A 174 18.58 -12.29 -0.69
CA PHE A 174 17.79 -11.68 -1.77
C PHE A 174 18.62 -11.37 -3.03
N ASN A 175 19.92 -11.62 -3.02
CA ASN A 175 20.84 -11.30 -4.11
C ASN A 175 20.53 -12.07 -5.40
N ASP A 176 20.01 -13.29 -5.32
CA ASP A 176 19.81 -14.17 -6.49
C ASP A 176 18.35 -14.14 -7.00
N VAL A 177 17.37 -13.82 -6.14
CA VAL A 177 15.96 -13.91 -6.49
C VAL A 177 15.52 -12.86 -7.51
N PHE A 178 16.01 -11.63 -7.41
CA PHE A 178 15.68 -10.56 -8.34
C PHE A 178 16.33 -10.77 -9.73
N PRO A 179 17.62 -11.11 -9.83
CA PRO A 179 18.22 -11.52 -11.10
C PRO A 179 17.48 -12.68 -11.75
N TYR A 180 17.21 -13.76 -11.00
CA TYR A 180 16.42 -14.88 -11.52
C TYR A 180 15.07 -14.43 -12.11
N ALA A 181 14.34 -13.57 -11.39
CA ALA A 181 13.06 -13.06 -11.88
C ALA A 181 13.20 -12.30 -13.21
N ALA A 182 14.22 -11.44 -13.33
CA ALA A 182 14.50 -10.67 -14.54
C ALA A 182 14.88 -11.59 -15.71
N ASP A 183 15.83 -12.50 -15.49
CA ASP A 183 16.38 -13.38 -16.51
C ASP A 183 15.35 -14.42 -17.02
N ASN A 184 14.30 -14.69 -16.23
CA ASN A 184 13.17 -15.54 -16.60
C ASN A 184 11.92 -14.75 -17.05
N GLY A 185 12.08 -13.47 -17.39
CA GLY A 185 11.08 -12.67 -18.09
C GLY A 185 10.05 -11.97 -17.20
N ALA A 186 10.15 -12.04 -15.85
CA ALA A 186 9.31 -11.23 -14.99
C ALA A 186 9.71 -9.75 -15.10
N VAL A 187 8.70 -8.86 -15.15
CA VAL A 187 8.91 -7.42 -15.25
C VAL A 187 8.28 -6.65 -14.09
N ILE A 188 7.49 -7.31 -13.25
CA ILE A 188 6.93 -6.79 -12.00
C ILE A 188 7.33 -7.75 -10.88
N ALA A 189 7.91 -7.22 -9.79
CA ALA A 189 8.21 -7.97 -8.57
C ALA A 189 7.29 -7.51 -7.44
N SER A 190 6.48 -8.43 -6.91
CA SER A 190 5.58 -8.22 -5.78
C SER A 190 6.23 -8.72 -4.50
N CYS A 191 6.51 -7.80 -3.55
CA CYS A 191 7.26 -8.04 -2.32
C CYS A 191 6.39 -7.72 -1.10
N SER A 192 5.57 -8.68 -0.67
CA SER A 192 4.68 -8.52 0.49
C SER A 192 5.40 -8.81 1.82
N TRP A 193 6.61 -8.31 1.98
CA TRP A 193 7.47 -8.50 3.16
C TRP A 193 8.36 -7.28 3.42
N THR A 194 8.99 -7.26 4.58
CA THR A 194 9.86 -6.17 5.02
C THR A 194 11.16 -6.71 5.61
N ILE A 195 12.24 -5.92 5.50
CA ILE A 195 13.55 -6.26 6.07
C ILE A 195 13.81 -5.44 7.35
N SER A 196 13.96 -4.11 7.21
CA SER A 196 14.38 -3.22 8.29
C SER A 196 13.93 -1.79 8.01
N GLN A 197 13.75 -0.99 9.07
CA GLN A 197 13.50 0.45 8.97
C GLN A 197 14.78 1.28 8.75
N THR A 198 15.95 0.73 9.07
CA THR A 198 17.21 1.49 9.13
C THR A 198 18.13 1.26 7.96
N GLY A 199 17.97 0.18 7.21
CA GLY A 199 18.81 -0.11 6.05
C GLY A 199 18.55 -1.48 5.46
N MET A 200 19.17 -1.71 4.32
CA MET A 200 19.17 -2.93 3.55
C MET A 200 20.61 -3.25 3.18
N ASP A 201 21.00 -4.52 3.20
CA ASP A 201 22.34 -4.94 2.81
C ASP A 201 22.61 -4.66 1.32
N GLN A 202 23.91 -4.66 0.96
CA GLN A 202 24.31 -4.28 -0.40
C GLN A 202 23.89 -5.32 -1.44
N ALA A 203 23.92 -6.60 -1.09
CA ALA A 203 23.54 -7.66 -2.03
C ALA A 203 22.06 -7.59 -2.43
N THR A 204 21.18 -7.31 -1.46
CA THR A 204 19.75 -7.07 -1.73
C THR A 204 19.55 -5.85 -2.64
N LYS A 205 20.29 -4.74 -2.39
CA LYS A 205 20.24 -3.55 -3.27
C LYS A 205 20.67 -3.88 -4.69
N ASP A 206 21.81 -4.56 -4.83
CA ASP A 206 22.35 -4.94 -6.14
C ASP A 206 21.37 -5.83 -6.90
N GLY A 207 20.66 -6.74 -6.21
CA GLY A 207 19.61 -7.56 -6.80
C GLY A 207 18.43 -6.74 -7.32
N ILE A 208 17.91 -5.80 -6.51
CA ILE A 208 16.82 -4.90 -6.91
C ILE A 208 17.25 -4.02 -8.09
N ASP A 209 18.44 -3.42 -8.01
CA ASP A 209 18.99 -2.56 -9.08
C ASP A 209 19.18 -3.36 -10.38
N TYR A 210 19.59 -4.64 -10.27
CA TYR A 210 19.68 -5.53 -11.43
C TYR A 210 18.30 -5.74 -12.09
N PHE A 211 17.28 -6.08 -11.30
CA PHE A 211 15.92 -6.29 -11.79
C PHE A 211 15.37 -5.02 -12.46
N GLN A 212 15.54 -3.88 -11.82
CA GLN A 212 15.10 -2.59 -12.36
C GLN A 212 15.77 -2.24 -13.69
N ALA A 213 17.03 -2.63 -13.87
CA ALA A 213 17.80 -2.32 -15.06
C ALA A 213 17.61 -3.34 -16.21
N ASN A 214 17.51 -4.64 -15.89
CA ASN A 214 17.65 -5.72 -16.87
C ASN A 214 16.36 -6.46 -17.19
N ALA A 215 15.30 -6.39 -16.37
CA ALA A 215 14.05 -7.07 -16.68
C ALA A 215 13.47 -6.59 -18.03
N GLY A 216 12.98 -7.51 -18.83
CA GLY A 216 12.47 -7.23 -20.17
C GLY A 216 13.53 -6.99 -21.24
N TRP A 217 14.79 -7.13 -20.90
CA TRP A 217 15.93 -7.09 -21.83
C TRP A 217 16.60 -8.45 -21.93
N ASP A 218 17.25 -8.72 -23.07
CA ASP A 218 17.98 -9.95 -23.31
C ASP A 218 19.25 -9.71 -24.12
N ASP A 219 20.24 -10.58 -23.93
CA ASP A 219 21.45 -10.68 -24.75
C ASP A 219 21.20 -11.71 -25.86
N THR A 220 20.67 -11.25 -26.98
CA THR A 220 20.27 -12.15 -28.08
C THR A 220 21.43 -12.53 -29.01
N ASP A 221 22.57 -11.84 -28.93
CA ASP A 221 23.75 -12.11 -29.77
C ASP A 221 24.95 -12.73 -29.01
N GLY A 222 24.82 -12.85 -27.67
CA GLY A 222 25.78 -13.52 -26.80
C GLY A 222 27.04 -12.69 -26.51
N ASP A 223 26.97 -11.37 -26.60
CA ASP A 223 28.09 -10.47 -26.31
C ASP A 223 28.21 -10.11 -24.81
N GLY A 224 27.26 -10.54 -23.99
CA GLY A 224 27.17 -10.29 -22.55
C GLY A 224 26.47 -8.98 -22.20
N ILE A 225 25.77 -8.35 -23.13
CA ILE A 225 25.02 -7.11 -22.93
C ILE A 225 23.53 -7.35 -23.21
N ASN A 226 22.67 -7.13 -22.23
CA ASN A 226 21.23 -7.17 -22.40
C ASN A 226 20.77 -5.88 -23.09
N ASP A 227 20.71 -5.85 -24.42
CA ASP A 227 20.43 -4.66 -25.22
C ASP A 227 19.21 -4.78 -26.15
N VAL A 228 18.59 -5.96 -26.21
CA VAL A 228 17.38 -6.20 -26.99
C VAL A 228 16.17 -6.32 -26.08
N GLN A 229 15.20 -5.44 -26.28
CA GLN A 229 13.93 -5.59 -25.54
C GLN A 229 13.15 -6.80 -26.05
N THR A 230 13.00 -7.81 -25.21
CA THR A 230 12.22 -9.04 -25.46
C THR A 230 10.94 -9.08 -24.64
N GLY A 231 10.92 -8.38 -23.51
CA GLY A 231 9.77 -8.30 -22.60
C GLY A 231 8.76 -7.21 -22.96
N PRO A 232 7.63 -7.17 -22.24
CA PRO A 232 6.54 -6.21 -22.48
C PRO A 232 6.91 -4.75 -22.17
N MET A 233 7.98 -4.52 -21.43
CA MET A 233 8.55 -3.19 -21.13
C MET A 233 10.07 -3.26 -20.90
N GLN A 234 10.72 -2.12 -20.85
CA GLN A 234 12.14 -1.94 -20.56
C GLN A 234 12.34 -1.68 -19.05
N GLY A 235 13.13 -2.53 -18.41
CA GLY A 235 13.34 -2.50 -16.98
C GLY A 235 12.21 -3.15 -16.16
N GLY A 236 12.46 -3.35 -14.86
CA GLY A 236 11.53 -3.97 -13.93
C GLY A 236 10.96 -3.00 -12.91
N LEU A 237 9.73 -3.22 -12.47
CA LEU A 237 9.06 -2.47 -11.41
C LEU A 237 8.93 -3.32 -10.15
N VAL A 238 9.54 -2.86 -9.05
CA VAL A 238 9.42 -3.50 -7.72
C VAL A 238 8.35 -2.78 -6.91
N ILE A 239 7.45 -3.54 -6.30
CA ILE A 239 6.33 -3.06 -5.49
C ILE A 239 6.39 -3.76 -4.14
N ALA A 240 6.38 -3.00 -3.04
CA ALA A 240 6.58 -3.56 -1.71
C ALA A 240 5.64 -3.00 -0.65
N GLY A 241 5.24 -3.85 0.29
CA GLY A 241 4.45 -3.46 1.46
C GLY A 241 5.26 -2.62 2.44
N ALA A 242 4.64 -1.59 3.01
CA ALA A 242 5.32 -0.59 3.85
C ALA A 242 5.71 -1.09 5.24
N GLY A 243 5.00 -2.10 5.76
CA GLY A 243 5.14 -2.62 7.14
C GLY A 243 3.86 -2.46 7.96
N ASN A 244 3.83 -3.13 9.13
CA ASN A 244 2.61 -3.29 9.92
C ASN A 244 2.79 -2.90 11.40
N SER A 245 3.58 -1.87 11.69
CA SER A 245 3.83 -1.40 13.06
C SER A 245 3.08 -0.11 13.42
N GLY A 246 2.41 0.54 12.45
CA GLY A 246 1.62 1.75 12.64
C GLY A 246 2.47 2.99 12.99
N THR A 247 3.67 3.09 12.44
CA THR A 247 4.62 4.17 12.71
C THR A 247 4.96 4.99 11.45
N ASP A 248 5.63 6.13 11.65
CA ASP A 248 6.12 7.02 10.58
C ASP A 248 7.46 6.55 9.95
N LYS A 249 7.79 5.28 10.11
CA LYS A 249 9.07 4.70 9.66
C LYS A 249 8.83 3.52 8.73
N VAL A 250 8.66 3.83 7.47
CA VAL A 250 8.50 2.82 6.41
C VAL A 250 9.70 1.87 6.36
N PHE A 251 9.43 0.59 6.15
CA PHE A 251 10.45 -0.45 6.03
C PHE A 251 11.05 -0.53 4.62
N TYR A 252 12.27 -1.05 4.52
CA TYR A 252 12.81 -1.55 3.27
C TYR A 252 12.17 -2.91 2.91
N PRO A 253 11.97 -3.22 1.61
CA PRO A 253 12.42 -2.46 0.45
C PRO A 253 11.46 -1.33 0.02
N ALA A 254 10.29 -1.14 0.62
CA ALA A 254 9.29 -0.16 0.18
C ALA A 254 9.84 1.26 0.01
N LYS A 255 10.74 1.72 0.87
CA LYS A 255 11.38 3.04 0.75
C LYS A 255 12.69 3.05 -0.02
N TYR A 256 13.04 1.97 -0.73
CA TYR A 256 14.22 1.97 -1.57
C TYR A 256 13.94 2.71 -2.88
N LYS A 257 15.01 3.25 -3.47
CA LYS A 257 14.95 4.01 -4.71
C LYS A 257 14.18 3.24 -5.80
N ASP A 258 13.26 3.94 -6.44
CA ASP A 258 12.44 3.45 -7.56
C ASP A 258 11.58 2.20 -7.25
N VAL A 259 11.42 1.83 -5.98
CA VAL A 259 10.41 0.87 -5.50
C VAL A 259 9.11 1.62 -5.20
N ILE A 260 7.97 1.03 -5.54
CA ILE A 260 6.66 1.56 -5.10
C ILE A 260 6.36 1.05 -3.69
N GLY A 261 6.33 1.97 -2.74
CA GLY A 261 5.95 1.68 -1.35
C GLY A 261 4.44 1.76 -1.15
N VAL A 262 3.84 0.65 -0.66
CA VAL A 262 2.40 0.50 -0.53
C VAL A 262 1.96 0.49 0.93
N GLY A 263 1.19 1.51 1.31
CA GLY A 263 0.46 1.55 2.58
C GLY A 263 -0.93 0.93 2.46
N ALA A 264 -1.59 0.71 3.60
CA ALA A 264 -2.87 0.04 3.67
C ALA A 264 -4.01 0.96 4.12
N ILE A 265 -5.19 0.81 3.48
CA ILE A 265 -6.46 1.33 4.00
C ILE A 265 -7.33 0.21 4.56
N ASP A 266 -8.25 0.60 5.45
CA ASP A 266 -9.34 -0.22 5.95
C ASP A 266 -10.64 -0.01 5.15
N GLY A 267 -11.64 -0.85 5.37
CA GLY A 267 -12.95 -0.77 4.71
C GLY A 267 -13.77 0.49 5.04
N ASP A 268 -13.38 1.25 6.06
CA ASP A 268 -13.97 2.54 6.41
C ASP A 268 -13.28 3.75 5.75
N MET A 269 -12.47 3.53 4.72
CA MET A 269 -11.73 4.53 3.97
C MET A 269 -10.63 5.25 4.79
N THR A 270 -10.27 4.75 5.96
CA THR A 270 -9.17 5.29 6.77
C THR A 270 -7.87 4.54 6.52
N VAL A 271 -6.74 5.17 6.85
CA VAL A 271 -5.45 4.45 6.89
C VAL A 271 -5.53 3.36 7.95
N ALA A 272 -5.21 2.13 7.56
CA ALA A 272 -5.27 0.99 8.49
C ALA A 272 -4.35 1.22 9.69
N TRP A 273 -4.82 0.92 10.88
CA TRP A 273 -4.15 1.24 12.15
C TRP A 273 -2.72 0.70 12.25
N TYR A 274 -2.45 -0.40 11.57
CA TYR A 274 -1.15 -1.06 11.53
C TYR A 274 -0.24 -0.51 10.43
N SER A 275 -0.80 0.16 9.40
CA SER A 275 0.00 0.63 8.25
C SER A 275 1.06 1.62 8.66
N GLU A 276 2.27 1.40 8.16
CA GLU A 276 3.28 2.45 8.17
C GLU A 276 2.85 3.61 7.27
N TYR A 277 3.34 4.80 7.61
CA TYR A 277 3.11 6.04 6.87
C TYR A 277 4.39 6.88 6.86
N GLY A 278 4.44 7.93 6.05
CA GLY A 278 5.61 8.81 5.96
C GLY A 278 6.38 8.66 4.66
N GLU A 279 7.63 9.07 4.69
CA GLU A 279 8.56 8.99 3.55
C GLU A 279 8.75 7.53 3.11
N GLY A 280 8.52 7.27 1.82
CA GLY A 280 8.58 5.94 1.23
C GLY A 280 7.21 5.29 1.00
N ILE A 281 6.10 6.00 1.30
CA ILE A 281 4.78 5.62 0.80
C ILE A 281 4.51 6.37 -0.50
N ASP A 282 4.27 5.62 -1.57
CA ASP A 282 3.89 6.17 -2.87
C ASP A 282 2.38 6.10 -3.09
N VAL A 283 1.75 4.99 -2.69
CA VAL A 283 0.31 4.75 -2.87
C VAL A 283 -0.28 3.97 -1.70
N LEU A 284 -1.60 4.09 -1.53
CA LEU A 284 -2.40 3.24 -0.63
C LEU A 284 -3.25 2.25 -1.43
N ALA A 285 -3.51 1.09 -0.83
CA ALA A 285 -4.46 0.12 -1.35
C ALA A 285 -5.21 -0.60 -0.21
N PRO A 286 -6.31 -1.33 -0.47
CA PRO A 286 -7.00 -2.09 0.56
C PRO A 286 -6.09 -3.15 1.19
N GLY A 287 -5.77 -2.99 2.47
CA GLY A 287 -5.08 -4.00 3.28
C GLY A 287 -6.03 -4.72 4.22
N GLY A 288 -7.20 -4.14 4.45
CA GLY A 288 -8.23 -4.68 5.30
C GLY A 288 -7.89 -4.63 6.78
N ASN A 289 -8.78 -5.24 7.57
CA ASN A 289 -8.62 -5.40 9.00
C ASN A 289 -9.16 -6.76 9.42
N GLN A 290 -8.64 -7.31 10.50
CA GLN A 290 -9.12 -8.57 11.07
C GLN A 290 -9.25 -8.47 12.58
N GLU A 291 -9.90 -9.46 13.18
CA GLU A 291 -10.00 -9.60 14.63
C GLU A 291 -8.62 -9.45 15.28
N GLY A 292 -8.46 -8.31 15.94
CA GLY A 292 -7.33 -7.99 16.79
C GLY A 292 -7.82 -7.70 18.19
N SER A 293 -6.96 -7.35 19.11
CA SER A 293 -7.34 -6.96 20.46
C SER A 293 -7.87 -5.51 20.52
N GLY A 294 -9.00 -5.28 21.17
CA GLY A 294 -9.45 -3.94 21.55
C GLY A 294 -10.27 -3.18 20.51
N GLU A 295 -10.05 -1.89 20.39
CA GLU A 295 -10.82 -0.92 19.60
C GLU A 295 -10.81 -1.19 18.09
N TYR A 296 -9.77 -1.87 17.60
CA TYR A 296 -9.57 -2.24 16.20
C TYR A 296 -10.07 -3.66 15.86
N ASN A 297 -10.91 -4.24 16.75
CA ASN A 297 -11.50 -5.55 16.52
C ASN A 297 -12.60 -5.42 15.46
N ARG A 298 -12.30 -5.81 14.22
CA ARG A 298 -13.25 -5.84 13.11
C ARG A 298 -13.63 -7.28 12.78
N PRO A 299 -14.84 -7.51 12.28
CA PRO A 299 -15.24 -8.82 11.78
C PRO A 299 -14.27 -9.33 10.70
N GLU A 300 -14.08 -10.64 10.61
CA GLU A 300 -13.18 -11.29 9.64
C GLU A 300 -13.42 -10.81 8.19
N ILE A 301 -14.69 -10.55 7.84
CA ILE A 301 -15.10 -10.05 6.51
C ILE A 301 -14.48 -8.68 6.13
N TRP A 302 -13.89 -7.96 7.08
CA TRP A 302 -13.14 -6.73 6.80
C TRP A 302 -11.74 -6.99 6.25
N GLY A 303 -11.25 -8.24 6.32
CA GLY A 303 -10.03 -8.66 5.66
C GLY A 303 -10.16 -8.69 4.12
N VAL A 304 -9.04 -8.81 3.45
CA VAL A 304 -8.95 -9.09 2.02
C VAL A 304 -9.17 -10.59 1.80
N TYR A 305 -10.14 -10.95 0.97
CA TYR A 305 -10.47 -12.36 0.69
C TYR A 305 -9.76 -12.84 -0.57
N SER A 306 -8.99 -13.92 -0.45
CA SER A 306 -8.17 -14.44 -1.55
C SER A 306 -7.94 -15.96 -1.42
N THR A 307 -7.21 -16.54 -2.38
CA THR A 307 -6.84 -17.95 -2.41
C THR A 307 -6.00 -18.35 -1.19
N TYR A 308 -6.12 -19.60 -0.77
CA TYR A 308 -5.43 -20.17 0.38
C TYR A 308 -5.04 -21.63 0.10
N PRO A 309 -3.97 -22.19 0.68
CA PRO A 309 -3.55 -23.56 0.40
C PRO A 309 -4.63 -24.62 0.55
N ASN A 310 -4.42 -25.75 -0.13
CA ASN A 310 -5.35 -26.88 -0.26
C ASN A 310 -6.65 -26.56 -1.02
N GLY A 311 -6.54 -25.66 -2.02
CA GLY A 311 -7.69 -25.21 -2.81
C GLY A 311 -8.70 -24.38 -2.03
N GLY A 312 -8.27 -23.78 -0.91
CA GLY A 312 -9.09 -22.99 -0.02
C GLY A 312 -9.05 -21.49 -0.29
N TYR A 313 -9.80 -20.75 0.53
CA TYR A 313 -9.87 -19.28 0.49
C TYR A 313 -9.93 -18.76 1.92
N ALA A 314 -9.35 -17.58 2.16
CA ALA A 314 -9.34 -16.98 3.50
C ALA A 314 -9.32 -15.45 3.44
N TYR A 315 -9.78 -14.82 4.52
CA TYR A 315 -9.53 -13.41 4.77
C TYR A 315 -8.16 -13.21 5.41
N SER A 316 -7.46 -12.17 5.02
CA SER A 316 -6.20 -11.74 5.64
C SER A 316 -6.12 -10.22 5.67
N ALA A 317 -5.25 -9.65 6.52
CA ALA A 317 -5.04 -8.20 6.60
C ALA A 317 -3.57 -7.85 6.79
N GLY A 318 -3.18 -6.70 6.23
CA GLY A 318 -1.82 -6.18 6.30
C GLY A 318 -1.45 -5.37 5.06
N THR A 319 -0.34 -4.63 5.13
CA THR A 319 0.27 -4.04 3.93
C THR A 319 0.68 -5.12 2.92
N SER A 320 0.85 -6.35 3.39
CA SER A 320 1.04 -7.55 2.57
C SER A 320 -0.15 -7.87 1.66
N MET A 321 -1.38 -7.45 2.02
CA MET A 321 -2.58 -7.62 1.18
C MET A 321 -2.82 -6.38 0.33
N ALA A 322 -2.36 -5.21 0.74
CA ALA A 322 -2.38 -3.98 -0.06
C ALA A 322 -1.41 -4.06 -1.25
N CYS A 323 -0.19 -4.53 -1.04
CA CYS A 323 0.86 -4.67 -2.05
C CYS A 323 0.40 -5.41 -3.33
N PRO A 324 -0.21 -6.61 -3.25
CA PRO A 324 -0.65 -7.34 -4.44
C PRO A 324 -1.78 -6.66 -5.23
N HIS A 325 -2.59 -5.80 -4.61
CA HIS A 325 -3.53 -4.96 -5.36
C HIS A 325 -2.79 -4.04 -6.31
N VAL A 326 -1.75 -3.36 -5.82
CA VAL A 326 -0.93 -2.46 -6.64
C VAL A 326 -0.16 -3.21 -7.70
N SER A 327 0.37 -4.40 -7.38
CA SER A 327 1.04 -5.28 -8.34
C SER A 327 0.10 -5.74 -9.45
N GLY A 328 -1.13 -6.10 -9.12
CA GLY A 328 -2.17 -6.44 -10.08
C GLY A 328 -2.59 -5.25 -10.95
N VAL A 329 -2.74 -4.05 -10.35
CA VAL A 329 -3.06 -2.82 -11.10
C VAL A 329 -1.92 -2.45 -12.04
N ALA A 330 -0.66 -2.54 -11.61
CA ALA A 330 0.51 -2.35 -12.48
C ALA A 330 0.51 -3.33 -13.65
N ALA A 331 0.19 -4.61 -13.38
CA ALA A 331 0.09 -5.63 -14.41
C ALA A 331 -1.06 -5.36 -15.41
N LEU A 332 -2.22 -4.86 -14.96
CA LEU A 332 -3.32 -4.42 -15.85
C LEU A 332 -2.91 -3.24 -16.72
N ILE A 333 -2.25 -2.22 -16.12
CA ILE A 333 -1.77 -1.05 -16.87
C ILE A 333 -0.76 -1.52 -17.92
N LEU A 334 0.19 -2.35 -17.54
CA LEU A 334 1.18 -2.90 -18.47
C LEU A 334 0.51 -3.74 -19.58
N SER A 335 -0.48 -4.56 -19.26
CA SER A 335 -1.27 -5.31 -20.25
C SER A 335 -1.90 -4.41 -21.31
N LYS A 336 -2.23 -3.18 -20.97
CA LYS A 336 -2.79 -2.18 -21.89
C LYS A 336 -1.74 -1.45 -22.71
N PHE A 337 -0.63 -1.08 -22.08
CA PHE A 337 0.36 -0.15 -22.66
C PHE A 337 1.65 -0.82 -23.13
N LYS A 338 1.82 -2.11 -22.87
CA LYS A 338 3.02 -2.89 -23.24
C LYS A 338 3.46 -2.65 -24.68
N GLY A 339 4.75 -2.69 -24.90
CA GLY A 339 5.32 -2.61 -26.24
C GLY A 339 6.75 -2.10 -26.27
N GLN A 340 7.31 -2.05 -27.48
CA GLN A 340 8.66 -1.57 -27.69
C GLN A 340 8.81 -0.10 -27.24
N GLY A 341 9.79 0.13 -26.38
CA GLY A 341 10.10 1.46 -25.84
C GLY A 341 9.27 1.84 -24.61
N PHE A 342 8.24 1.10 -24.20
CA PHE A 342 7.55 1.34 -22.92
C PHE A 342 8.47 0.98 -21.75
N THR A 343 8.55 1.82 -20.73
CA THR A 343 9.54 1.70 -19.65
C THR A 343 8.90 1.43 -18.28
N ALA A 344 9.69 0.88 -17.35
CA ALA A 344 9.29 0.72 -15.95
C ALA A 344 8.99 2.06 -15.27
N GLU A 345 9.69 3.14 -15.66
CA GLU A 345 9.41 4.50 -15.17
C GLU A 345 8.02 5.00 -15.64
N GLU A 346 7.66 4.77 -16.91
CA GLU A 346 6.33 5.10 -17.42
C GLU A 346 5.24 4.30 -16.71
N LEU A 347 5.48 3.01 -16.43
CA LEU A 347 4.56 2.18 -15.66
C LEU A 347 4.41 2.72 -14.22
N ARG A 348 5.53 2.97 -13.54
CA ARG A 348 5.54 3.58 -12.20
C ARG A 348 4.72 4.87 -12.16
N ASN A 349 5.01 5.78 -13.07
CA ASN A 349 4.31 7.05 -13.20
C ASN A 349 2.80 6.87 -13.39
N LYS A 350 2.37 5.89 -14.21
CA LYS A 350 0.94 5.59 -14.40
C LYS A 350 0.30 5.02 -13.14
N VAL A 351 0.97 4.14 -12.41
CA VAL A 351 0.48 3.61 -11.13
C VAL A 351 0.33 4.72 -10.10
N GLU A 352 1.36 5.52 -9.88
CA GLU A 352 1.33 6.62 -8.91
C GLU A 352 0.27 7.69 -9.23
N ARG A 353 0.01 7.92 -10.50
CA ARG A 353 -1.02 8.86 -10.98
C ARG A 353 -2.44 8.29 -10.93
N SER A 354 -2.57 6.97 -10.88
CA SER A 354 -3.86 6.28 -10.76
C SER A 354 -4.34 6.25 -9.31
N CYS A 355 -4.31 7.40 -8.62
CA CYS A 355 -4.69 7.52 -7.22
C CYS A 355 -5.74 8.62 -7.04
N ARG A 356 -6.53 8.49 -6.00
CA ARG A 356 -7.51 9.48 -5.54
C ARG A 356 -7.37 9.76 -4.07
N PRO A 357 -7.80 10.95 -3.58
CA PRO A 357 -7.83 11.25 -2.15
C PRO A 357 -8.71 10.26 -1.38
N LEU A 358 -8.44 10.09 -0.10
CA LEU A 358 -9.36 9.46 0.83
C LEU A 358 -10.56 10.39 1.05
N SER A 359 -11.78 9.85 1.12
CA SER A 359 -12.99 10.64 1.28
C SER A 359 -13.37 10.98 2.72
N GLU A 360 -12.71 10.33 3.68
CA GLU A 360 -12.93 10.54 5.11
C GLU A 360 -11.89 11.49 5.71
N PRO A 361 -12.22 12.23 6.76
CA PRO A 361 -11.26 13.07 7.47
C PRO A 361 -10.06 12.25 7.94
N MET A 362 -8.86 12.75 7.69
CA MET A 362 -7.62 12.08 8.02
C MET A 362 -7.05 12.61 9.33
N ASP A 363 -6.59 11.69 10.20
CA ASP A 363 -5.79 12.04 11.37
C ASP A 363 -4.56 12.87 10.93
N PRO A 364 -4.30 14.03 11.55
CA PRO A 364 -3.19 14.93 11.19
C PRO A 364 -1.82 14.25 11.11
N LYS A 365 -1.58 13.17 11.86
CA LYS A 365 -0.31 12.42 11.83
C LYS A 365 0.01 11.82 10.46
N TYR A 366 -1.00 11.57 9.62
CA TYR A 366 -0.82 11.00 8.28
C TYR A 366 -0.56 12.04 7.19
N HIS A 367 -0.69 13.35 7.50
CA HIS A 367 -0.44 14.39 6.51
C HIS A 367 0.97 14.31 5.92
N GLY A 368 1.05 14.30 4.60
CA GLY A 368 2.31 14.13 3.87
C GLY A 368 2.86 12.70 3.87
N GLY A 369 2.17 11.75 4.53
CA GLY A 369 2.66 10.39 4.74
C GLY A 369 1.88 9.28 4.05
N ILE A 370 0.97 9.61 3.10
CA ILE A 370 0.13 8.64 2.38
C ILE A 370 0.37 8.62 0.86
N GLY A 371 1.49 9.15 0.41
CA GLY A 371 1.82 9.22 -1.02
C GLY A 371 0.77 9.98 -1.83
N ASN A 372 0.37 9.42 -2.95
CA ASN A 372 -0.64 10.00 -3.85
C ASN A 372 -2.09 9.59 -3.49
N GLY A 373 -2.28 8.87 -2.40
CA GLY A 373 -3.58 8.40 -1.93
C GLY A 373 -3.96 6.99 -2.37
N LEU A 374 -5.26 6.70 -2.41
CA LEU A 374 -5.81 5.38 -2.71
C LEU A 374 -5.77 5.09 -4.21
N ILE A 375 -5.15 3.95 -4.58
CA ILE A 375 -5.12 3.52 -5.99
C ILE A 375 -6.52 3.28 -6.54
N ASP A 376 -6.73 3.72 -7.79
CA ASP A 376 -8.02 3.67 -8.49
C ASP A 376 -7.80 3.31 -9.97
N VAL A 377 -8.22 2.12 -10.35
CA VAL A 377 -7.97 1.59 -11.70
C VAL A 377 -8.64 2.44 -12.80
N THR A 378 -9.73 3.14 -12.49
CA THR A 378 -10.42 3.99 -13.47
C THR A 378 -9.60 5.20 -13.92
N LEU A 379 -8.58 5.56 -13.16
CA LEU A 379 -7.69 6.68 -13.44
C LEU A 379 -6.49 6.31 -14.33
N ALA A 380 -6.29 5.03 -14.63
CA ALA A 380 -5.10 4.53 -15.34
C ALA A 380 -4.90 5.10 -16.76
N LEU A 381 -5.97 5.58 -17.41
CA LEU A 381 -5.91 6.22 -18.72
C LEU A 381 -5.88 7.75 -18.66
N THR A 382 -5.86 8.35 -17.47
CA THR A 382 -5.86 9.80 -17.33
C THR A 382 -4.55 10.38 -17.87
N GLU A 383 -4.66 11.27 -18.84
CA GLU A 383 -3.51 11.94 -19.45
C GLU A 383 -2.98 13.07 -18.57
N VAL A 384 -1.70 13.39 -18.71
CA VAL A 384 -1.10 14.55 -18.03
C VAL A 384 -1.73 15.81 -18.63
N PRO A 385 -2.35 16.68 -17.83
CA PRO A 385 -2.94 17.91 -18.37
C PRO A 385 -1.84 18.88 -18.85
N GLU A 386 -2.18 19.69 -19.87
CA GLU A 386 -1.27 20.74 -20.35
C GLU A 386 -1.09 21.87 -19.32
N GLU A 387 -2.10 22.09 -18.48
CA GLU A 387 -2.08 23.11 -17.42
C GLU A 387 -1.99 22.43 -16.05
N GLY A 388 -1.11 22.95 -15.20
CA GLY A 388 -0.99 22.53 -13.80
C GLY A 388 -2.22 22.89 -12.96
N PRO A 389 -2.20 22.56 -11.66
CA PRO A 389 -3.34 22.82 -10.79
C PRO A 389 -3.57 24.31 -10.57
N GLU A 390 -4.83 24.65 -10.32
CA GLU A 390 -5.23 26.01 -9.97
C GLU A 390 -4.53 26.48 -8.68
N LYS A 391 -4.23 27.77 -8.64
CA LYS A 391 -3.71 28.41 -7.43
C LYS A 391 -4.75 28.31 -6.30
N PRO A 392 -4.38 27.83 -5.08
CA PRO A 392 -5.27 27.77 -3.95
C PRO A 392 -5.91 29.12 -3.61
N GLN A 393 -7.18 29.11 -3.25
CA GLN A 393 -7.94 30.29 -2.81
C GLN A 393 -8.31 30.11 -1.33
N PHE A 394 -7.30 30.00 -0.47
CA PHE A 394 -7.49 29.78 0.96
C PHE A 394 -7.44 31.07 1.74
N GLU A 395 -8.03 31.04 2.92
CA GLU A 395 -7.92 32.08 3.95
C GLU A 395 -7.35 31.49 5.22
N ALA A 396 -6.74 32.36 6.03
CA ALA A 396 -6.19 32.03 7.34
C ALA A 396 -7.00 32.72 8.42
N ILE A 397 -7.74 31.95 9.21
CA ILE A 397 -8.68 32.41 10.24
C ILE A 397 -8.04 32.20 11.61
N PRO A 398 -7.92 33.28 12.44
CA PRO A 398 -7.40 33.17 13.82
C PRO A 398 -8.24 32.23 14.68
N ALA A 399 -7.57 31.38 15.46
CA ALA A 399 -8.17 30.50 16.45
C ALA A 399 -7.26 30.42 17.71
N PRO A 400 -7.76 29.94 18.86
CA PRO A 400 -6.95 29.81 20.08
C PRO A 400 -5.71 28.94 19.84
N ALA A 401 -4.52 29.49 20.11
CA ALA A 401 -3.19 28.92 19.85
C ALA A 401 -3.04 28.23 18.48
N SER A 402 -3.86 28.57 17.50
CA SER A 402 -3.90 27.93 16.19
C SER A 402 -4.37 28.88 15.09
N VAL A 403 -4.20 28.49 13.84
CA VAL A 403 -4.76 29.18 12.68
C VAL A 403 -5.49 28.16 11.82
N ARG A 404 -6.77 28.38 11.54
CA ARG A 404 -7.54 27.58 10.59
C ARG A 404 -7.26 28.07 9.17
N ILE A 405 -6.68 27.22 8.36
CA ILE A 405 -6.47 27.45 6.92
C ILE A 405 -7.56 26.68 6.18
N THR A 406 -8.35 27.39 5.37
CA THR A 406 -9.53 26.80 4.73
C THR A 406 -9.84 27.46 3.40
N GLY A 407 -10.53 26.74 2.52
CA GLY A 407 -11.01 27.20 1.23
C GLY A 407 -11.30 26.04 0.27
N PRO A 408 -11.79 26.33 -0.94
CA PRO A 408 -12.15 25.30 -1.90
C PRO A 408 -10.91 24.51 -2.36
N VAL A 409 -11.06 23.18 -2.46
CA VAL A 409 -10.02 22.30 -3.00
C VAL A 409 -9.75 22.65 -4.46
N PRO A 410 -8.50 23.02 -4.82
CA PRO A 410 -8.13 23.27 -6.21
C PRO A 410 -8.20 21.99 -7.04
N VAL A 411 -8.38 22.16 -8.34
CA VAL A 411 -8.35 21.07 -9.32
C VAL A 411 -7.19 21.21 -10.30
N ASP A 412 -6.77 20.09 -10.89
CA ASP A 412 -5.86 20.07 -12.02
C ASP A 412 -6.58 20.39 -13.35
N GLY A 413 -5.83 20.46 -14.45
CA GLY A 413 -6.39 20.72 -15.79
C GLY A 413 -7.41 19.68 -16.28
N ASN A 414 -7.51 18.53 -15.64
CA ASN A 414 -8.51 17.49 -15.89
C ASN A 414 -9.75 17.61 -14.97
N GLY A 415 -9.77 18.61 -14.09
CA GLY A 415 -10.84 18.80 -13.10
C GLY A 415 -10.77 17.85 -11.91
N MET A 416 -9.63 17.18 -11.71
CA MET A 416 -9.42 16.27 -10.59
C MET A 416 -8.84 17.02 -9.40
N PRO A 417 -9.22 16.67 -8.15
CA PRO A 417 -8.68 17.33 -6.98
C PRO A 417 -7.17 17.11 -6.88
N VAL A 418 -6.46 18.13 -6.41
CA VAL A 418 -5.02 18.01 -6.10
C VAL A 418 -4.77 16.96 -5.04
N VAL A 419 -3.58 16.37 -5.01
CA VAL A 419 -3.26 15.27 -4.08
C VAL A 419 -2.57 15.74 -2.82
N LYS A 420 -1.88 16.88 -2.86
CA LYS A 420 -1.16 17.45 -1.71
C LYS A 420 -0.91 18.93 -1.86
N TYR A 421 -0.42 19.53 -0.77
CA TYR A 421 0.00 20.92 -0.71
C TYR A 421 1.42 21.00 -0.13
N ASN A 422 2.29 21.79 -0.76
CA ASN A 422 3.49 22.26 -0.10
C ASN A 422 3.08 23.42 0.82
N PHE A 423 3.37 23.30 2.09
CA PHE A 423 3.01 24.25 3.12
C PHE A 423 4.26 24.77 3.82
N GLU A 424 4.42 26.08 3.84
CA GLU A 424 5.54 26.77 4.47
C GLU A 424 5.02 27.79 5.47
N TYR A 425 5.64 27.87 6.64
CA TYR A 425 5.25 28.83 7.67
C TYR A 425 6.45 29.40 8.42
N ALA A 426 6.29 30.60 8.95
CA ALA A 426 7.25 31.25 9.84
C ALA A 426 6.55 32.12 10.87
N GLU A 427 7.03 32.10 12.10
CA GLU A 427 6.62 33.05 13.16
C GLU A 427 7.13 34.45 12.82
N VAL A 428 6.29 35.45 13.05
CA VAL A 428 6.64 36.88 12.88
C VAL A 428 6.95 37.48 14.22
N VAL A 429 8.19 37.91 14.44
CA VAL A 429 8.61 38.54 15.69
C VAL A 429 9.03 39.99 15.41
N ASN A 430 8.43 40.94 16.06
CA ASN A 430 8.64 42.38 15.87
C ASN A 430 8.48 42.79 14.37
N GLY A 431 7.48 42.25 13.70
CA GLY A 431 7.18 42.57 12.30
C GLY A 431 8.13 41.91 11.28
N THR A 432 9.02 41.01 11.71
CA THR A 432 9.95 40.29 10.82
C THR A 432 9.67 38.81 10.88
N ALA A 433 9.41 38.20 9.71
CA ALA A 433 9.25 36.75 9.59
C ALA A 433 10.60 36.05 9.79
N GLY A 434 10.57 34.95 10.54
CA GLY A 434 11.70 34.04 10.70
C GLY A 434 12.00 33.22 9.43
N GLU A 435 12.83 32.20 9.58
CA GLU A 435 13.06 31.21 8.53
C GLU A 435 11.79 30.37 8.30
N MET A 436 11.45 30.14 7.02
CA MET A 436 10.30 29.32 6.65
C MET A 436 10.56 27.83 6.94
N THR A 437 9.70 27.23 7.71
CA THR A 437 9.63 25.77 7.88
C THR A 437 8.71 25.21 6.82
N ARG A 438 9.13 24.15 6.14
CA ARG A 438 8.35 23.48 5.08
C ARG A 438 7.82 22.13 5.57
N THR A 439 6.57 21.84 5.23
CA THR A 439 5.94 20.54 5.38
C THR A 439 5.02 20.26 4.19
N VAL A 440 4.54 19.03 4.08
CA VAL A 440 3.59 18.62 3.04
C VAL A 440 2.28 18.21 3.70
N LEU A 441 1.17 18.73 3.21
CA LEU A 441 -0.17 18.34 3.64
C LEU A 441 -0.83 17.52 2.55
N SER A 442 -1.22 16.29 2.84
CA SER A 442 -2.02 15.48 1.91
C SER A 442 -3.44 16.03 1.78
N ASN A 443 -3.98 16.03 0.57
CA ASN A 443 -5.39 16.35 0.36
C ASN A 443 -6.25 15.10 0.54
N THR A 444 -7.29 15.20 1.36
CA THR A 444 -8.29 14.14 1.59
C THR A 444 -9.69 14.52 1.11
N TYR A 445 -9.82 15.70 0.52
CA TYR A 445 -11.10 16.26 0.08
C TYR A 445 -11.27 16.15 -1.43
N ASN A 446 -12.51 16.00 -1.87
CA ASN A 446 -12.84 15.97 -3.29
C ASN A 446 -12.87 17.38 -3.89
N ALA A 447 -12.90 17.45 -5.23
CA ALA A 447 -13.04 18.70 -5.96
C ALA A 447 -14.31 19.47 -5.52
N GLY A 448 -14.13 20.73 -5.17
CA GLY A 448 -15.21 21.61 -4.74
C GLY A 448 -15.64 21.47 -3.27
N GLU A 449 -15.06 20.55 -2.52
CA GLU A 449 -15.19 20.50 -1.06
C GLU A 449 -14.32 21.57 -0.39
N GLU A 450 -14.57 21.85 0.88
CA GLU A 450 -13.78 22.80 1.66
C GLU A 450 -12.62 22.08 2.36
N PHE A 451 -11.39 22.38 1.94
CA PHE A 451 -10.19 21.96 2.66
C PHE A 451 -10.12 22.69 4.01
N VAL A 452 -9.77 21.97 5.07
CA VAL A 452 -9.56 22.52 6.41
C VAL A 452 -8.27 21.95 7.00
N TYR A 453 -7.37 22.83 7.42
CA TYR A 453 -6.18 22.47 8.18
C TYR A 453 -6.06 23.39 9.40
N MET A 454 -5.92 22.80 10.58
CA MET A 454 -5.63 23.53 11.82
C MET A 454 -4.12 23.56 12.03
N PHE A 455 -3.50 24.70 11.75
CA PHE A 455 -2.08 24.93 12.03
C PHE A 455 -1.89 25.16 13.53
N PRO A 456 -1.13 24.31 14.26
CA PRO A 456 -0.83 24.53 15.67
C PRO A 456 0.21 25.64 15.81
N GLY A 457 -0.13 26.70 16.54
CA GLY A 457 0.73 27.84 16.81
C GLY A 457 0.95 28.06 18.30
N LYS A 458 1.75 29.06 18.64
CA LYS A 458 1.83 29.56 20.01
C LYS A 458 0.64 30.49 20.28
N SER A 459 0.18 30.59 21.52
CA SER A 459 -0.83 31.57 21.91
C SER A 459 -0.35 33.00 21.62
N GLU A 460 -1.24 33.85 21.10
CA GLU A 460 -0.99 35.27 20.80
C GLU A 460 0.25 35.52 19.90
N ALA A 461 0.51 34.67 18.94
CA ALA A 461 1.64 34.79 18.00
C ALA A 461 1.16 35.08 16.57
N GLU A 462 1.98 35.79 15.82
CA GLU A 462 1.73 36.11 14.41
C GLU A 462 2.51 35.19 13.51
N TYR A 463 1.87 34.71 12.42
CA TYR A 463 2.48 33.79 11.45
C TYR A 463 2.28 34.24 10.01
N LYS A 464 3.30 34.00 9.19
CA LYS A 464 3.19 34.01 7.72
C LYS A 464 3.20 32.61 7.17
N PHE A 465 2.37 32.41 6.16
CA PHE A 465 2.23 31.14 5.48
C PHE A 465 2.42 31.31 3.98
N ARG A 466 2.99 30.28 3.33
CA ARG A 466 2.96 30.11 1.87
C ARG A 466 2.47 28.72 1.57
N MET A 467 1.62 28.60 0.56
CA MET A 467 1.04 27.32 0.21
C MET A 467 0.81 27.25 -1.31
N ASN A 468 1.18 26.12 -1.94
CA ASN A 468 0.79 25.79 -3.29
C ASN A 468 0.19 24.40 -3.35
N ALA A 469 -0.57 24.15 -4.41
CA ALA A 469 -1.19 22.87 -4.68
C ALA A 469 -0.29 22.03 -5.58
N VAL A 470 -0.31 20.70 -5.40
CA VAL A 470 0.42 19.74 -6.22
C VAL A 470 -0.56 18.69 -6.72
N ASP A 471 -0.62 18.49 -8.02
CA ASP A 471 -1.47 17.49 -8.64
C ASP A 471 -0.81 16.09 -8.62
N ARG A 472 -1.55 15.08 -9.08
CA ARG A 472 -1.08 13.69 -9.19
C ARG A 472 0.06 13.49 -10.21
N TYR A 473 0.34 14.50 -11.03
CA TYR A 473 1.40 14.47 -12.02
C TYR A 473 2.67 15.16 -11.51
N GLY A 474 2.63 15.72 -10.29
CA GLY A 474 3.71 16.48 -9.69
C GLY A 474 3.80 17.92 -10.16
N ASN A 475 2.83 18.42 -10.94
CA ASN A 475 2.80 19.83 -11.32
C ASN A 475 2.39 20.67 -10.11
N GLU A 476 3.07 21.78 -9.93
CA GLU A 476 2.83 22.72 -8.83
C GLU A 476 2.10 23.97 -9.32
N SER A 477 1.14 24.45 -8.54
CA SER A 477 0.50 25.75 -8.77
C SER A 477 1.41 26.90 -8.34
N GLU A 478 0.99 28.13 -8.64
CA GLU A 478 1.54 29.31 -7.96
C GLU A 478 1.25 29.27 -6.45
N TYR A 479 2.16 29.86 -5.65
CA TYR A 479 1.98 30.02 -4.22
C TYR A 479 0.91 31.08 -3.87
N ILE A 480 0.09 30.79 -2.89
CA ILE A 480 -0.66 31.80 -2.15
C ILE A 480 0.15 32.20 -0.91
N GLU A 481 0.09 33.47 -0.54
CA GLU A 481 0.67 33.99 0.69
C GLU A 481 -0.44 34.41 1.64
N LEU A 482 -0.36 33.96 2.90
CA LEU A 482 -1.32 34.25 3.96
C LEU A 482 -0.58 34.76 5.20
N GLN A 483 -1.31 35.49 6.03
CA GLN A 483 -0.83 35.98 7.32
C GLN A 483 -1.98 35.97 8.30
N SER A 484 -1.73 35.51 9.52
CA SER A 484 -2.71 35.49 10.59
C SER A 484 -2.02 35.53 11.95
N GLU A 485 -2.75 35.97 12.96
CA GLU A 485 -2.39 35.81 14.35
C GLU A 485 -3.14 34.62 14.95
N THR A 486 -2.59 34.06 16.02
CA THR A 486 -3.31 33.11 16.88
C THR A 486 -3.97 33.88 18.01
N LEU A 487 -5.11 33.40 18.48
CA LEU A 487 -5.80 33.99 19.62
C LEU A 487 -5.20 33.47 20.93
N GLU A 488 -5.52 34.18 22.03
CA GLU A 488 -5.22 33.73 23.39
C GLU A 488 -5.82 32.33 23.60
N PHE A 489 -5.04 31.47 24.22
CA PHE A 489 -5.42 30.11 24.52
C PHE A 489 -5.29 29.87 26.01
N GLU A 490 -6.39 29.53 26.65
CA GLU A 490 -6.44 29.06 28.03
C GLU A 490 -6.67 27.55 27.99
N ASN A 491 -5.62 26.79 28.34
CA ASN A 491 -5.67 25.34 28.37
C ASN A 491 -6.55 24.88 29.54
N HIS A 492 -7.53 24.04 29.23
CA HIS A 492 -8.39 23.39 30.20
C HIS A 492 -7.91 21.96 30.46
N ALA A 493 -7.97 21.51 31.69
CA ALA A 493 -7.59 20.14 32.01
C ALA A 493 -8.58 19.15 31.38
N PRO A 494 -8.09 18.05 30.77
CA PRO A 494 -8.96 17.02 30.21
C PRO A 494 -9.97 16.50 31.23
N THR A 495 -11.19 16.26 30.79
CA THR A 495 -12.30 15.78 31.61
C THR A 495 -12.40 14.26 31.57
N LEU A 496 -12.52 13.63 32.76
CA LEU A 496 -12.75 12.19 32.85
C LEU A 496 -14.19 11.83 32.44
N LEU A 497 -14.35 11.09 31.34
CA LEU A 497 -15.67 10.65 30.83
C LEU A 497 -16.25 9.44 31.56
N ARG A 498 -15.38 8.55 32.04
CA ARG A 498 -15.78 7.33 32.73
C ARG A 498 -14.72 6.88 33.74
N GLU A 499 -15.16 6.29 34.83
CA GLU A 499 -14.26 5.74 35.84
C GLU A 499 -13.55 4.49 35.34
N PHE A 500 -12.30 4.31 35.82
CA PHE A 500 -11.57 3.07 35.59
C PHE A 500 -12.15 1.95 36.47
N SER A 501 -12.29 0.75 35.91
CA SER A 501 -12.63 -0.44 36.69
C SER A 501 -11.39 -1.03 37.36
N ASP A 502 -11.55 -1.57 38.56
CA ASP A 502 -10.48 -2.31 39.23
C ASP A 502 -10.13 -3.58 38.46
N VAL A 503 -8.82 -3.85 38.31
CA VAL A 503 -8.30 -5.07 37.69
C VAL A 503 -7.58 -5.90 38.73
N GLU A 504 -8.06 -7.13 38.97
CA GLU A 504 -7.44 -8.07 39.88
C GLU A 504 -6.58 -9.09 39.10
N ILE A 505 -5.26 -9.05 39.30
CA ILE A 505 -4.30 -10.02 38.74
C ILE A 505 -4.14 -11.15 39.75
N ARG A 506 -4.57 -12.36 39.41
CA ARG A 506 -4.65 -13.51 40.33
C ARG A 506 -3.46 -14.46 40.25
N GLN A 507 -2.63 -14.38 39.22
CA GLN A 507 -1.52 -15.29 38.98
C GLN A 507 -0.22 -14.54 38.67
N ALA A 508 0.85 -14.85 39.39
CA ALA A 508 2.16 -14.28 39.13
C ALA A 508 2.70 -14.75 37.75
N GLY A 509 3.16 -13.81 36.94
CA GLY A 509 3.72 -14.08 35.62
C GLY A 509 2.70 -13.98 34.46
N GLU A 510 1.45 -13.58 34.71
CA GLU A 510 0.54 -13.22 33.63
C GLU A 510 0.85 -11.81 33.13
N ASP A 511 1.05 -11.70 31.81
CA ASP A 511 1.15 -10.41 31.12
C ASP A 511 -0.26 -9.99 30.63
N TYR A 512 -0.77 -8.91 31.18
CA TYR A 512 -1.99 -8.27 30.69
C TYR A 512 -1.58 -7.17 29.72
N ALA A 513 -1.54 -7.47 28.44
CA ALA A 513 -1.34 -6.46 27.41
C ALA A 513 -2.61 -5.61 27.25
N ARG A 514 -2.47 -4.29 27.39
CA ARG A 514 -3.50 -3.31 27.04
C ARG A 514 -4.79 -3.38 27.89
N LEU A 515 -4.66 -3.02 29.14
CA LEU A 515 -5.82 -2.95 30.07
C LEU A 515 -6.79 -1.81 29.73
N TYR A 516 -6.29 -0.66 29.32
CA TYR A 516 -7.07 0.56 29.03
C TYR A 516 -6.52 1.30 27.83
N THR A 517 -7.43 1.86 27.02
CA THR A 517 -7.10 2.85 25.98
C THR A 517 -7.43 4.23 26.56
N LEU A 518 -6.44 4.92 27.11
CA LEU A 518 -6.64 6.12 27.93
C LEU A 518 -7.40 7.23 27.22
N VAL A 519 -7.14 7.44 25.92
CA VAL A 519 -7.83 8.47 25.13
C VAL A 519 -9.36 8.28 25.06
N THR A 520 -9.87 7.10 25.36
CA THR A 520 -11.32 6.85 25.41
C THR A 520 -11.95 7.14 26.78
N TYR A 521 -11.12 7.45 27.77
CA TYR A 521 -11.56 7.76 29.13
C TYR A 521 -11.58 9.24 29.44
N PHE A 522 -10.94 10.06 28.60
CA PHE A 522 -10.87 11.50 28.80
C PHE A 522 -11.37 12.21 27.54
N GLU A 523 -11.97 13.36 27.74
CA GLU A 523 -12.30 14.34 26.71
C GLU A 523 -11.52 15.61 26.97
N ASP A 524 -10.92 16.14 25.93
CA ASP A 524 -10.21 17.40 25.95
C ASP A 524 -10.91 18.38 25.00
N GLU A 525 -11.54 19.40 25.56
CA GLU A 525 -12.25 20.40 24.76
C GLU A 525 -11.30 21.24 23.90
N ASP A 526 -10.02 21.26 24.24
CA ASP A 526 -8.98 22.04 23.57
C ASP A 526 -8.30 21.24 22.44
N ALA A 527 -8.56 19.93 22.31
CA ALA A 527 -8.02 19.08 21.26
C ALA A 527 -8.36 19.59 19.84
N GLN A 528 -9.50 20.26 19.67
CA GLN A 528 -9.89 20.92 18.43
C GLN A 528 -8.94 22.04 17.99
N TYR A 529 -8.13 22.58 18.90
CA TYR A 529 -7.14 23.62 18.65
C TYR A 529 -5.71 23.08 18.55
N GLY A 530 -5.56 21.76 18.56
CA GLY A 530 -4.27 21.08 18.42
C GLY A 530 -3.58 20.78 19.75
N ASP A 531 -4.29 20.89 20.88
CA ASP A 531 -3.77 20.40 22.16
C ASP A 531 -3.74 18.87 22.18
N GLU A 532 -2.66 18.31 22.71
CA GLU A 532 -2.46 16.88 22.79
C GLU A 532 -2.45 16.41 24.25
N MET A 533 -3.36 15.52 24.58
CA MET A 533 -3.36 14.85 25.88
C MET A 533 -2.10 14.01 26.05
N THR A 534 -1.35 14.27 27.12
CA THR A 534 -0.23 13.43 27.54
C THR A 534 -0.60 12.65 28.79
N PHE A 535 -0.20 11.39 28.83
CA PHE A 535 -0.48 10.51 29.96
C PHE A 535 0.81 10.08 30.63
N THR A 536 0.79 10.02 31.96
CA THR A 536 1.86 9.43 32.75
C THR A 536 1.27 8.37 33.67
N VAL A 537 2.03 7.32 33.96
CA VAL A 537 1.65 6.29 34.92
C VAL A 537 2.71 6.17 36.01
N GLU A 538 2.27 6.25 37.25
CA GLU A 538 3.11 5.98 38.41
C GLU A 538 2.65 4.69 39.09
N ASN A 539 3.58 3.80 39.35
CA ASN A 539 3.32 2.55 40.02
C ASN A 539 3.80 2.63 41.48
N SER A 540 2.92 2.34 42.42
CA SER A 540 3.25 2.35 43.85
C SER A 540 4.15 1.18 44.28
N ASN A 541 4.29 0.12 43.49
CA ASN A 541 5.10 -1.06 43.83
C ASN A 541 5.52 -1.89 42.60
N ASP A 542 6.58 -1.48 41.93
CA ASP A 542 7.17 -2.16 40.76
C ASP A 542 7.68 -3.58 41.03
N ALA A 543 7.85 -3.96 42.29
CA ALA A 543 8.23 -5.32 42.66
C ALA A 543 7.07 -6.32 42.55
N VAL A 544 5.83 -5.83 42.51
CA VAL A 544 4.63 -6.66 42.44
C VAL A 544 3.99 -6.59 41.06
N VAL A 545 3.86 -5.38 40.49
CA VAL A 545 3.25 -5.14 39.17
C VAL A 545 4.09 -4.10 38.43
N ARG A 546 4.48 -4.37 37.21
CA ARG A 546 5.09 -3.41 36.32
C ARG A 546 4.04 -2.86 35.37
N THR A 547 3.93 -1.54 35.32
CA THR A 547 3.04 -0.83 34.40
C THR A 547 3.84 -0.07 33.37
N GLU A 548 3.36 0.00 32.14
CA GLU A 548 4.00 0.70 31.02
C GLU A 548 2.93 1.36 30.16
N LEU A 549 3.16 2.61 29.77
CA LEU A 549 2.39 3.29 28.73
C LEU A 549 3.05 3.02 27.38
N ARG A 550 2.27 2.53 26.42
CA ARG A 550 2.72 2.36 25.04
C ARG A 550 1.88 3.22 24.11
N ASN A 551 2.53 4.11 23.34
CA ASN A 551 1.89 5.02 22.38
C ASN A 551 0.75 5.85 22.96
N GLY A 552 0.93 6.40 24.19
CA GLY A 552 -0.12 7.19 24.84
C GLY A 552 -1.35 6.40 25.27
N ARG A 553 -1.24 5.08 25.31
CA ARG A 553 -2.33 4.14 25.60
C ARG A 553 -1.99 3.19 26.72
#